data_24a4d2b4a4cf815f44d865890587ff7b
#
_entry.id   24a4d2b4a4cf815f44d865890587ff7b
#
_cell.length_a   1.000
_cell.length_b   1.000
_cell.length_c   1.000
_cell.angle_alpha   90.00
_cell.angle_beta   90.00
_cell.angle_gamma   90.00
#
_symmetry.space_group_name_H-M   'P 1'
#
loop_
_entity.id
_entity.type
_entity.pdbx_description
1 polymer ?
#
loop_
_entity_poly.entity_id
_entity_poly.type
_entity_poly.pdbx_seq_one_letter_code
_entity_poly.pdbx_strand_id
1 'polypeptide(L)'
;MWPWKTYPRPIQAEPRSPPLPRAPSYSRPRRSDLLHLPPCSRSCATLNCDSVGIRYGKFCGVGWSGCEGEEPCDDLDACCRDHDHCIDKKGLMSIKCHENFKNCMRKVKKAGKVGFSKKCPYELAMATMTQGMDMAIMLSQLGSQKLEL
;
A
#
# COMPACT_ATOMS: atom_id res chain seq x y z
N MET A 1 -60.38 41.48 7.71
CA MET A 1 -59.43 40.40 7.30
C MET A 1 -58.03 40.80 7.71
N TRP A 2 -57.50 40.17 8.73
CA TRP A 2 -56.18 40.46 9.23
C TRP A 2 -55.21 39.43 8.71
N PRO A 3 -54.02 39.80 8.17
CA PRO A 3 -53.03 38.81 7.70
C PRO A 3 -52.35 38.19 8.91
N TRP A 4 -52.21 36.88 8.85
CA TRP A 4 -51.54 36.06 9.83
C TRP A 4 -50.08 36.49 9.96
N LYS A 5 -49.70 37.05 11.12
CA LYS A 5 -48.29 37.24 11.47
C LYS A 5 -47.70 35.89 11.82
N THR A 6 -46.91 35.33 10.90
CA THR A 6 -46.07 34.16 11.17
C THR A 6 -44.91 34.62 12.04
N TYR A 7 -44.91 34.23 13.30
CA TYR A 7 -43.76 34.37 14.17
C TYR A 7 -42.70 33.38 13.73
N PRO A 8 -41.42 33.81 13.51
CA PRO A 8 -40.33 32.89 13.26
C PRO A 8 -40.12 32.01 14.50
N ARG A 9 -40.04 30.70 14.30
CA ARG A 9 -39.68 29.78 15.38
C ARG A 9 -38.31 30.17 15.93
N PRO A 10 -38.10 30.09 17.24
CA PRO A 10 -36.76 30.27 17.81
C PRO A 10 -35.83 29.19 17.25
N ILE A 11 -34.69 29.61 16.76
CA ILE A 11 -33.60 28.73 16.30
C ILE A 11 -33.16 27.93 17.53
N GLN A 12 -33.47 26.64 17.55
CA GLN A 12 -32.92 25.72 18.53
C GLN A 12 -31.46 25.60 18.28
N ALA A 13 -30.65 25.98 19.27
CA ALA A 13 -29.21 25.79 19.22
C ALA A 13 -28.91 24.30 19.02
N GLU A 14 -28.23 23.97 17.93
CA GLU A 14 -27.76 22.61 17.71
C GLU A 14 -26.84 22.16 18.86
N PRO A 15 -27.00 20.94 19.35
CA PRO A 15 -26.09 20.43 20.37
C PRO A 15 -24.66 20.41 19.81
N ARG A 16 -23.74 21.06 20.52
CA ARG A 16 -22.31 21.04 20.18
C ARG A 16 -21.84 19.61 20.08
N SER A 17 -21.29 19.26 18.93
CA SER A 17 -20.66 17.96 18.72
C SER A 17 -19.60 17.71 19.81
N PRO A 18 -19.52 16.50 20.36
CA PRO A 18 -18.50 16.18 21.35
C PRO A 18 -17.10 16.39 20.75
N PRO A 19 -16.12 16.81 21.54
CA PRO A 19 -14.75 17.00 21.07
C PRO A 19 -14.22 15.67 20.56
N LEU A 20 -13.58 15.71 19.38
CA LEU A 20 -12.93 14.55 18.79
C LEU A 20 -11.91 13.96 19.77
N PRO A 21 -11.84 12.63 19.90
CA PRO A 21 -10.81 12.00 20.72
C PRO A 21 -9.42 12.45 20.24
N ARG A 22 -8.57 12.82 21.19
CA ARG A 22 -7.16 13.16 20.88
C ARG A 22 -6.55 12.02 20.11
N ALA A 23 -5.97 12.36 18.96
CA ALA A 23 -5.17 11.41 18.22
C ALA A 23 -4.10 10.80 19.15
N PRO A 24 -3.90 9.47 19.11
CA PRO A 24 -2.85 8.86 19.91
C PRO A 24 -1.52 9.55 19.55
N SER A 25 -0.75 9.95 20.56
CA SER A 25 0.57 10.53 20.39
C SER A 25 1.46 9.49 19.70
N TYR A 26 1.73 9.70 18.42
CA TYR A 26 2.68 8.89 17.66
C TYR A 26 4.09 9.25 18.14
N SER A 27 4.60 8.49 19.09
CA SER A 27 6.01 8.57 19.46
C SER A 27 6.83 7.92 18.34
N ARG A 28 7.79 8.67 17.79
CA ARG A 28 8.76 8.12 16.83
C ARG A 28 9.42 6.89 17.47
N PRO A 29 9.50 5.78 16.75
CA PRO A 29 10.22 4.61 17.24
C PRO A 29 11.67 5.00 17.54
N ARG A 30 12.19 4.58 18.68
CA ARG A 30 13.59 4.79 19.05
C ARG A 30 14.49 4.01 18.10
N ARG A 31 15.70 4.49 17.88
CA ARG A 31 16.69 3.84 17.01
C ARG A 31 16.99 2.39 17.42
N SER A 32 16.78 2.06 18.70
CA SER A 32 16.88 0.71 19.24
C SER A 32 15.74 -0.22 18.80
N ASP A 33 14.56 0.34 18.49
CA ASP A 33 13.39 -0.45 18.08
C ASP A 33 13.51 -0.92 16.62
N LEU A 34 14.34 -0.24 15.82
CA LEU A 34 14.64 -0.61 14.45
C LEU A 34 15.54 -1.85 14.31
N LEU A 35 16.27 -2.21 15.37
CA LEU A 35 17.18 -3.36 15.39
C LEU A 35 16.47 -4.68 15.69
N HIS A 36 15.18 -4.62 16.09
CA HIS A 36 14.37 -5.79 16.45
C HIS A 36 13.15 -5.98 15.57
N LEU A 37 13.15 -5.40 14.35
CA LEU A 37 12.11 -5.73 13.37
C LEU A 37 12.22 -7.22 13.03
N PRO A 38 11.11 -7.96 13.10
CA PRO A 38 11.14 -9.36 12.70
C PRO A 38 11.64 -9.46 11.24
N PRO A 39 12.40 -10.49 10.88
CA PRO A 39 12.97 -10.65 9.54
C PRO A 39 11.90 -10.81 8.46
N CYS A 40 10.66 -10.97 8.83
CA CYS A 40 9.51 -11.15 7.95
C CYS A 40 8.24 -10.59 8.59
N SER A 41 7.23 -10.29 7.78
CA SER A 41 5.94 -9.77 8.25
C SER A 41 4.91 -10.89 8.52
N ARG A 42 4.22 -10.80 9.65
CA ARG A 42 3.04 -11.61 9.98
C ARG A 42 1.75 -10.80 10.01
N SER A 43 1.83 -9.50 9.87
CA SER A 43 0.69 -8.59 9.98
C SER A 43 0.43 -7.86 8.68
N CYS A 44 -0.84 -7.63 8.37
CA CYS A 44 -1.26 -6.77 7.27
C CYS A 44 -1.00 -5.31 7.64
N ALA A 45 0.00 -4.71 7.03
CA ALA A 45 0.43 -3.34 7.31
C ALA A 45 0.33 -2.45 6.07
N THR A 46 0.19 -1.15 6.29
CA THR A 46 0.30 -0.14 5.23
C THR A 46 1.15 1.01 5.73
N LEU A 47 2.13 1.41 4.94
CA LEU A 47 3.03 2.53 5.22
C LEU A 47 3.51 3.15 3.92
N ASN A 48 3.62 4.47 3.89
CA ASN A 48 4.21 5.20 2.75
C ASN A 48 3.61 4.82 1.39
N CYS A 49 2.29 4.77 1.27
CA CYS A 49 1.58 4.25 0.09
C CYS A 49 1.87 4.99 -1.22
N ASP A 50 2.35 6.22 -1.15
CA ASP A 50 2.64 7.12 -2.26
C ASP A 50 4.14 7.31 -2.54
N SER A 51 4.98 6.49 -1.94
CA SER A 51 6.44 6.63 -2.07
C SER A 51 7.17 5.30 -2.23
N VAL A 52 8.45 5.37 -2.60
CA VAL A 52 9.33 4.19 -2.78
C VAL A 52 9.44 3.32 -1.53
N GLY A 53 9.25 3.90 -0.35
CA GLY A 53 9.24 3.18 0.92
C GLY A 53 7.91 2.49 1.24
N ILE A 54 7.04 2.29 0.25
CA ILE A 54 5.74 1.64 0.45
C ILE A 54 5.89 0.27 1.09
N ARG A 55 5.04 0.00 2.08
CA ARG A 55 4.76 -1.34 2.62
C ARG A 55 3.26 -1.57 2.56
N TYR A 56 2.87 -2.68 1.98
CA TYR A 56 1.47 -3.04 1.81
C TYR A 56 1.27 -4.52 2.06
N GLY A 57 0.35 -4.86 2.96
CA GLY A 57 0.13 -6.24 3.34
C GLY A 57 1.31 -6.85 4.07
N LYS A 58 1.61 -8.09 3.77
CA LYS A 58 2.75 -8.83 4.32
C LYS A 58 3.94 -8.89 3.35
N PHE A 59 3.69 -8.83 2.05
CA PHE A 59 4.67 -9.14 1.01
C PHE A 59 5.11 -7.95 0.17
N CYS A 60 4.35 -6.87 0.11
CA CYS A 60 4.66 -5.71 -0.72
C CYS A 60 5.60 -4.73 -0.02
N GLY A 61 6.76 -4.49 -0.60
CA GLY A 61 7.76 -3.53 -0.14
C GLY A 61 9.18 -3.95 -0.48
N VAL A 62 10.05 -2.98 -0.74
CA VAL A 62 11.46 -3.24 -0.99
C VAL A 62 12.13 -3.73 0.31
N GLY A 63 12.80 -4.88 0.25
CA GLY A 63 13.43 -5.49 1.42
C GLY A 63 12.46 -5.98 2.50
N TRP A 64 11.21 -6.17 2.14
CA TRP A 64 10.14 -6.60 3.02
C TRP A 64 9.41 -7.79 2.42
N SER A 65 9.18 -8.84 3.21
CA SER A 65 8.46 -10.03 2.78
C SER A 65 7.66 -10.64 3.92
N GLY A 66 6.65 -11.44 3.59
CA GLY A 66 5.90 -12.23 4.57
C GLY A 66 6.72 -13.38 5.14
N CYS A 67 6.40 -13.80 6.36
CA CYS A 67 6.97 -15.00 6.94
C CYS A 67 6.50 -16.25 6.18
N GLU A 68 7.28 -17.32 6.26
CA GLU A 68 6.91 -18.58 5.65
C GLU A 68 5.56 -19.09 6.19
N GLY A 69 4.70 -19.57 5.29
CA GLY A 69 3.38 -20.08 5.63
C GLY A 69 2.30 -19.01 5.83
N GLU A 70 2.64 -17.72 5.73
CA GLU A 70 1.67 -16.64 5.83
C GLU A 70 0.85 -16.48 4.54
N GLU A 71 -0.47 -16.32 4.71
CA GLU A 71 -1.36 -15.99 3.60
C GLU A 71 -1.33 -14.49 3.31
N PRO A 72 -1.41 -14.08 2.03
CA PRO A 72 -1.50 -12.67 1.69
C PRO A 72 -2.78 -12.01 2.23
N CYS A 73 -2.71 -10.72 2.47
CA CYS A 73 -3.83 -9.95 3.04
C CYS A 73 -4.98 -9.74 2.05
N ASP A 74 -4.65 -9.68 0.77
CA ASP A 74 -5.60 -9.53 -0.34
C ASP A 74 -4.95 -9.90 -1.68
N ASP A 75 -5.67 -9.67 -2.78
CA ASP A 75 -5.22 -10.04 -4.12
C ASP A 75 -3.97 -9.26 -4.56
N LEU A 76 -3.80 -8.01 -4.15
CA LEU A 76 -2.59 -7.23 -4.45
C LEU A 76 -1.38 -7.77 -3.68
N ASP A 77 -1.56 -8.07 -2.42
CA ASP A 77 -0.51 -8.68 -1.59
C ASP A 77 -0.10 -10.07 -2.12
N ALA A 78 -1.06 -10.82 -2.68
CA ALA A 78 -0.77 -12.07 -3.39
C ALA A 78 0.11 -11.86 -4.63
N CYS A 79 -0.11 -10.78 -5.39
CA CYS A 79 0.77 -10.42 -6.50
C CYS A 79 2.20 -10.14 -6.03
N CYS A 80 2.36 -9.47 -4.89
CA CYS A 80 3.67 -9.20 -4.29
C CYS A 80 4.37 -10.49 -3.86
N ARG A 81 3.65 -11.41 -3.22
CA ARG A 81 4.19 -12.73 -2.86
C ARG A 81 4.71 -13.48 -4.07
N ASP A 82 3.93 -13.52 -5.14
CA ASP A 82 4.32 -14.23 -6.36
C ASP A 82 5.53 -13.56 -7.04
N HIS A 83 5.62 -12.22 -6.96
CA HIS A 83 6.78 -11.48 -7.41
C HIS A 83 8.03 -11.81 -6.59
N ASP A 84 7.94 -11.83 -5.27
CA ASP A 84 9.03 -12.21 -4.37
C ASP A 84 9.55 -13.61 -4.71
N HIS A 85 8.67 -14.59 -4.86
CA HIS A 85 9.04 -15.95 -5.25
C HIS A 85 9.70 -16.01 -6.63
N CYS A 86 9.28 -15.17 -7.57
CA CYS A 86 9.87 -15.09 -8.90
C CYS A 86 11.30 -14.57 -8.84
N ILE A 87 11.54 -13.46 -8.13
CA ILE A 87 12.87 -12.86 -8.02
C ILE A 87 13.83 -13.72 -7.18
N ASP A 88 13.35 -14.47 -6.21
CA ASP A 88 14.15 -15.43 -5.46
C ASP A 88 14.71 -16.53 -6.38
N LYS A 89 13.93 -16.96 -7.37
CA LYS A 89 14.34 -18.00 -8.33
C LYS A 89 15.16 -17.46 -9.49
N LYS A 90 14.86 -16.26 -9.97
CA LYS A 90 15.41 -15.73 -11.23
C LYS A 90 16.33 -14.54 -11.05
N GLY A 91 16.41 -14.00 -9.84
CA GLY A 91 17.18 -12.81 -9.52
C GLY A 91 16.39 -11.51 -9.62
N LEU A 92 16.87 -10.52 -8.88
CA LEU A 92 16.25 -9.20 -8.77
C LEU A 92 16.22 -8.43 -10.11
N MET A 93 17.10 -8.74 -11.02
CA MET A 93 17.20 -8.09 -12.34
C MET A 93 16.31 -8.76 -13.41
N SER A 94 15.47 -9.73 -13.03
CA SER A 94 14.59 -10.41 -13.97
C SER A 94 13.46 -9.52 -14.46
N ILE A 95 13.57 -8.99 -15.66
CA ILE A 95 12.54 -8.19 -16.33
C ILE A 95 11.23 -8.95 -16.38
N LYS A 96 11.26 -10.25 -16.67
CA LYS A 96 10.06 -11.08 -16.74
C LYS A 96 9.31 -11.14 -15.41
N CYS A 97 10.01 -11.21 -14.28
CA CYS A 97 9.37 -11.17 -12.96
C CYS A 97 8.64 -9.84 -12.73
N HIS A 98 9.27 -8.73 -13.10
CA HIS A 98 8.68 -7.40 -12.95
C HIS A 98 7.47 -7.20 -13.87
N GLU A 99 7.54 -7.68 -15.10
CA GLU A 99 6.40 -7.63 -16.03
C GLU A 99 5.24 -8.52 -15.58
N ASN A 100 5.53 -9.73 -15.08
CA ASN A 100 4.51 -10.60 -14.51
C ASN A 100 3.80 -9.95 -13.32
N PHE A 101 4.53 -9.24 -12.47
CA PHE A 101 3.94 -8.49 -11.36
C PHE A 101 3.02 -7.36 -11.85
N LYS A 102 3.45 -6.59 -12.84
CA LYS A 102 2.60 -5.56 -13.45
C LYS A 102 1.33 -6.17 -14.07
N ASN A 103 1.43 -7.32 -14.72
CA ASN A 103 0.27 -8.02 -15.27
C ASN A 103 -0.67 -8.54 -14.19
N CYS A 104 -0.14 -9.03 -13.07
CA CYS A 104 -0.92 -9.43 -11.91
C CYS A 104 -1.73 -8.25 -11.37
N MET A 105 -1.09 -7.10 -11.16
CA MET A 105 -1.78 -5.88 -10.70
C MET A 105 -2.89 -5.43 -11.66
N ARG A 106 -2.69 -5.53 -12.99
CA ARG A 106 -3.73 -5.21 -13.97
C ARG A 106 -4.95 -6.13 -13.84
N LYS A 107 -4.74 -7.41 -13.56
CA LYS A 107 -5.84 -8.37 -13.33
C LYS A 107 -6.61 -8.03 -12.06
N VAL A 108 -5.91 -7.70 -10.98
CA VAL A 108 -6.52 -7.26 -9.72
C VAL A 108 -7.36 -6.01 -9.94
N LYS A 109 -6.84 -5.03 -10.67
CA LYS A 109 -7.57 -3.80 -11.01
C LYS A 109 -8.84 -4.09 -11.82
N LYS A 110 -8.75 -4.96 -12.82
CA LYS A 110 -9.92 -5.36 -13.65
C LYS A 110 -10.98 -6.11 -12.86
N ALA A 111 -10.61 -6.86 -11.84
CA ALA A 111 -11.56 -7.60 -11.00
C ALA A 111 -12.45 -6.67 -10.16
N GLY A 112 -12.07 -5.40 -9.97
CA GLY A 112 -12.89 -4.39 -9.29
C GLY A 112 -13.09 -4.64 -7.79
N LYS A 113 -12.30 -5.53 -7.19
CA LYS A 113 -12.35 -5.79 -5.75
C LYS A 113 -11.70 -4.64 -4.97
N VAL A 114 -12.09 -4.52 -3.71
CA VAL A 114 -11.51 -3.57 -2.77
C VAL A 114 -10.46 -4.28 -1.91
N GLY A 115 -9.31 -3.64 -1.70
CA GLY A 115 -8.26 -4.15 -0.84
C GLY A 115 -8.59 -4.01 0.66
N PHE A 116 -7.74 -4.58 1.50
CA PHE A 116 -7.96 -4.59 2.95
C PHE A 116 -7.78 -3.20 3.60
N SER A 117 -7.08 -2.28 2.95
CA SER A 117 -6.74 -0.97 3.52
C SER A 117 -7.51 0.17 2.88
N LYS A 118 -8.22 0.96 3.71
CA LYS A 118 -8.84 2.22 3.29
C LYS A 118 -7.84 3.36 3.16
N LYS A 119 -6.77 3.35 3.95
CA LYS A 119 -5.71 4.37 3.91
C LYS A 119 -4.82 4.25 2.68
N CYS A 120 -4.70 3.05 2.16
CA CYS A 120 -3.89 2.73 0.99
C CYS A 120 -4.75 1.96 -0.02
N PRO A 121 -5.66 2.63 -0.74
CA PRO A 121 -6.51 1.97 -1.72
C PRO A 121 -5.68 1.41 -2.88
N TYR A 122 -6.22 0.44 -3.59
CA TYR A 122 -5.53 -0.25 -4.70
C TYR A 122 -4.99 0.71 -5.75
N GLU A 123 -5.73 1.75 -6.12
CA GLU A 123 -5.28 2.71 -7.12
C GLU A 123 -3.97 3.39 -6.72
N LEU A 124 -3.86 3.80 -5.47
CA LEU A 124 -2.66 4.46 -4.96
C LEU A 124 -1.50 3.48 -4.84
N ALA A 125 -1.71 2.34 -4.20
CA ALA A 125 -0.69 1.32 -4.01
C ALA A 125 -0.16 0.79 -5.34
N MET A 126 -1.06 0.44 -6.28
CA MET A 126 -0.67 -0.07 -7.60
C MET A 126 0.07 0.97 -8.44
N ALA A 127 -0.33 2.26 -8.37
CA ALA A 127 0.37 3.33 -9.08
C ALA A 127 1.82 3.44 -8.59
N THR A 128 2.02 3.43 -7.28
CA THR A 128 3.35 3.49 -6.66
C THR A 128 4.21 2.28 -7.03
N MET A 129 3.64 1.08 -6.95
CA MET A 129 4.35 -0.17 -7.30
C MET A 129 4.65 -0.27 -8.78
N THR A 130 3.76 0.20 -9.65
CA THR A 130 3.98 0.22 -11.10
C THR A 130 5.16 1.12 -11.46
N GLN A 131 5.25 2.30 -10.85
CA GLN A 131 6.41 3.19 -11.04
C GLN A 131 7.71 2.52 -10.59
N GLY A 132 7.69 1.82 -9.46
CA GLY A 132 8.84 1.05 -8.99
C GLY A 132 9.25 -0.04 -9.95
N MET A 133 8.30 -0.75 -10.54
CA MET A 133 8.58 -1.81 -11.53
C MET A 133 9.10 -1.25 -12.85
N ASP A 134 8.57 -0.13 -13.31
CA ASP A 134 9.07 0.54 -14.51
C ASP A 134 10.54 0.96 -14.34
N MET A 135 10.88 1.48 -13.18
CA MET A 135 12.29 1.81 -12.84
C MET A 135 13.15 0.55 -12.75
N ALA A 136 12.68 -0.52 -12.12
CA ALA A 136 13.43 -1.78 -12.02
C ALA A 136 13.67 -2.41 -13.40
N ILE A 137 12.70 -2.37 -14.29
CA ILE A 137 12.84 -2.86 -15.68
C ILE A 137 13.87 -2.03 -16.43
N MET A 138 13.81 -0.71 -16.33
CA MET A 138 14.78 0.19 -16.96
C MET A 138 16.21 -0.08 -16.47
N LEU A 139 16.42 -0.21 -15.17
CA LEU A 139 17.72 -0.52 -14.58
C LEU A 139 18.23 -1.90 -15.02
N SER A 140 17.34 -2.89 -15.14
CA SER A 140 17.69 -4.23 -15.61
C SER A 140 18.12 -4.21 -17.08
N GLN A 141 17.47 -3.42 -17.92
CA GLN A 141 17.85 -3.23 -19.33
C GLN A 141 19.23 -2.57 -19.47
N LEU A 142 19.50 -1.52 -18.69
CA LEU A 142 20.80 -0.85 -18.69
C LEU A 142 21.93 -1.78 -18.21
N GLY A 143 21.68 -2.62 -17.21
CA GLY A 143 22.62 -3.62 -16.72
C GLY A 143 22.96 -4.65 -17.77
N SER A 144 22.00 -5.13 -18.56
CA SER A 144 22.21 -6.08 -19.65
C SER A 144 23.06 -5.53 -20.80
N GLN A 145 22.87 -4.26 -21.17
CA GLN A 145 23.67 -3.61 -22.21
C GLN A 145 25.15 -3.47 -21.84
N LYS A 146 25.45 -3.35 -20.56
CA LYS A 146 26.82 -3.19 -20.07
C LYS A 146 27.66 -4.51 -20.13
N LEU A 147 26.98 -5.64 -20.24
CA LEU A 147 27.63 -6.96 -20.32
C LEU A 147 27.95 -7.37 -21.76
N GLU A 148 27.48 -6.65 -22.76
CA GLU A 148 27.76 -6.94 -24.19
C GLU A 148 28.93 -6.11 -24.77
N LEU A 149 29.63 -5.34 -23.94
CA LEU A 149 30.83 -4.59 -24.28
C LEU A 149 32.08 -5.25 -23.68
#